data_b0b0972f8cb19013f3e4746ae8685563
#
_entry.id   b0b0972f8cb19013f3e4746ae8685563
#
_cell.length_a   1.000
_cell.length_b   1.000
_cell.length_c   1.000
_cell.angle_alpha   90.00
_cell.angle_beta   90.00
_cell.angle_gamma   90.00
#
_symmetry.space_group_name_H-M   'P 1'
#
loop_
_entity.id
_entity.type
_entity.pdbx_description
1 polymer ?
#
loop_
_entity_poly.entity_id
_entity_poly.type
_entity_poly.pdbx_seq_one_letter_code
_entity_poly.pdbx_strand_id
1 'polypeptide(L)'
;SDLSEQELAAELYKGNVVKYLIVPEDVEVPVGLEQDMIIVKKPTDHTYAESDEILNMMKDLDLLDNIAAVGMKSKDCTVSEIADKMKAKDGEKNAEVAYAGTADKLKLKNFAKSEVNLALFSGDILPREDSEENAAKDTDKKADKDSKDTKETLTVEEQTEQFENLTEKLATLGIPVLVDRSSEEKTELGKQEWIKVYGVLYGCEELTNEKF
;
A
#
# COMPACT_ATOMS: atom_id res chain seq x y z
N SER A 1 13.42 9.63 -25.17
CA SER A 1 14.09 8.78 -24.16
C SER A 1 13.26 7.54 -24.02
N ASP A 2 13.83 6.42 -24.50
CA ASP A 2 13.17 5.12 -24.34
C ASP A 2 13.45 4.65 -22.91
N LEU A 3 12.55 4.96 -21.99
CA LEU A 3 12.53 4.35 -20.66
C LEU A 3 12.13 2.87 -20.82
N SER A 4 12.74 1.99 -20.08
CA SER A 4 12.27 0.60 -19.98
C SER A 4 10.86 0.58 -19.38
N GLU A 5 10.08 -0.48 -19.63
CA GLU A 5 8.74 -0.63 -19.02
C GLU A 5 8.77 -0.52 -17.48
N GLN A 6 9.89 -0.85 -16.88
CA GLN A 6 10.16 -0.83 -15.45
C GLN A 6 10.35 0.58 -14.90
N GLU A 7 11.17 1.40 -15.58
CA GLU A 7 11.34 2.82 -15.26
C GLU A 7 10.04 3.59 -15.48
N LEU A 8 9.26 3.22 -16.50
CA LEU A 8 7.97 3.82 -16.76
C LEU A 8 6.98 3.53 -15.61
N ALA A 9 6.94 2.31 -15.07
CA ALA A 9 6.07 1.95 -13.97
C ALA A 9 6.35 2.79 -12.71
N ALA A 10 7.62 3.00 -12.34
CA ALA A 10 7.98 3.82 -11.19
C ALA A 10 7.64 5.30 -11.40
N GLU A 11 7.85 5.84 -12.61
CA GLU A 11 7.49 7.22 -12.94
C GLU A 11 5.99 7.51 -12.82
N LEU A 12 5.12 6.53 -13.09
CA LEU A 12 3.66 6.70 -12.93
C LEU A 12 3.26 7.09 -11.51
N TYR A 13 3.97 6.59 -10.50
CA TYR A 13 3.64 6.87 -9.09
C TYR A 13 4.27 8.17 -8.55
N LYS A 14 5.27 8.73 -9.23
CA LYS A 14 5.96 9.96 -8.80
C LYS A 14 5.19 11.23 -9.15
N GLY A 15 4.24 11.16 -10.07
CA GLY A 15 3.44 12.30 -10.52
C GLY A 15 2.46 12.81 -9.45
N ASN A 16 2.05 14.08 -9.57
CA ASN A 16 0.97 14.64 -8.76
C ASN A 16 -0.41 14.03 -9.08
N VAL A 17 -0.53 13.38 -10.23
CA VAL A 17 -1.75 12.71 -10.69
C VAL A 17 -1.37 11.33 -11.16
N VAL A 18 -1.94 10.32 -10.51
CA VAL A 18 -1.79 8.91 -10.90
C VAL A 18 -3.13 8.44 -11.46
N LYS A 19 -3.10 7.84 -12.65
CA LYS A 19 -4.31 7.36 -13.33
C LYS A 19 -4.49 5.86 -13.09
N TYR A 20 -5.63 5.47 -12.58
CA TYR A 20 -6.02 4.07 -12.42
C TYR A 20 -7.19 3.75 -13.33
N LEU A 21 -7.10 2.64 -14.07
CA LEU A 21 -8.22 2.06 -14.79
C LEU A 21 -8.71 0.84 -14.02
N ILE A 22 -9.91 0.95 -13.46
CA ILE A 22 -10.57 -0.16 -12.76
C ILE A 22 -11.39 -0.95 -13.78
N VAL A 23 -11.02 -2.20 -14.02
CA VAL A 23 -11.67 -3.08 -15.00
C VAL A 23 -12.53 -4.11 -14.27
N PRO A 24 -13.84 -4.18 -14.52
CA PRO A 24 -14.71 -5.23 -13.98
C PRO A 24 -14.23 -6.64 -14.37
N GLU A 25 -14.61 -7.65 -13.58
CA GLU A 25 -14.15 -9.03 -13.74
C GLU A 25 -14.42 -9.60 -15.14
N ASP A 26 -15.62 -9.35 -15.66
CA ASP A 26 -16.07 -9.91 -16.96
C ASP A 26 -15.75 -9.00 -18.16
N VAL A 27 -14.91 -8.00 -17.98
CA VAL A 27 -14.56 -7.02 -19.03
C VAL A 27 -13.12 -7.18 -19.46
N GLU A 28 -12.89 -7.26 -20.76
CA GLU A 28 -11.53 -7.23 -21.32
C GLU A 28 -10.93 -5.83 -21.19
N VAL A 29 -9.62 -5.80 -20.91
CA VAL A 29 -8.88 -4.53 -20.89
C VAL A 29 -8.90 -3.94 -22.30
N PRO A 30 -9.35 -2.67 -22.49
CA PRO A 30 -9.38 -2.04 -23.80
C PRO A 30 -7.99 -2.02 -24.45
N VAL A 31 -7.93 -2.26 -25.75
CA VAL A 31 -6.68 -2.12 -26.52
C VAL A 31 -6.40 -0.65 -26.85
N GLY A 32 -5.12 -0.28 -26.92
CA GLY A 32 -4.70 1.08 -27.29
C GLY A 32 -4.81 2.09 -26.14
N LEU A 33 -4.79 1.62 -24.91
CA LEU A 33 -4.68 2.50 -23.73
C LEU A 33 -3.38 3.29 -23.74
N GLU A 34 -3.42 4.47 -23.16
CA GLU A 34 -2.22 5.25 -22.86
C GLU A 34 -1.33 4.47 -21.89
N GLN A 35 -0.01 4.56 -22.06
CA GLN A 35 0.96 3.83 -21.20
C GLN A 35 1.08 4.43 -19.79
N ASP A 36 0.37 5.52 -19.51
CA ASP A 36 0.38 6.24 -18.24
C ASP A 36 -0.74 5.83 -17.27
N MET A 37 -1.34 4.65 -17.46
CA MET A 37 -2.41 4.14 -16.60
C MET A 37 -2.01 2.85 -15.89
N ILE A 38 -2.37 2.77 -14.61
CA ILE A 38 -2.26 1.55 -13.82
C ILE A 38 -3.58 0.79 -13.93
N ILE A 39 -3.51 -0.45 -14.39
CA ILE A 39 -4.71 -1.28 -14.59
C ILE A 39 -4.94 -2.11 -13.34
N VAL A 40 -6.12 -1.96 -12.74
CA VAL A 40 -6.60 -2.77 -11.62
C VAL A 40 -7.79 -3.60 -12.09
N LYS A 41 -7.65 -4.91 -12.11
CA LYS A 41 -8.73 -5.84 -12.45
C LYS A 41 -9.48 -6.26 -11.20
N LYS A 42 -10.82 -6.23 -11.25
CA LYS A 42 -11.65 -6.81 -10.19
C LYS A 42 -11.76 -8.34 -10.39
N PRO A 43 -12.01 -9.12 -9.30
CA PRO A 43 -12.14 -8.65 -7.92
C PRO A 43 -10.80 -8.23 -7.29
N THR A 44 -10.85 -7.35 -6.29
CA THR A 44 -9.71 -6.92 -5.47
C THR A 44 -9.82 -7.54 -4.07
N ASP A 45 -10.07 -8.84 -4.02
CA ASP A 45 -10.41 -9.62 -2.84
C ASP A 45 -9.21 -10.28 -2.15
N HIS A 46 -8.01 -10.13 -2.73
CA HIS A 46 -6.75 -10.62 -2.18
C HIS A 46 -5.75 -9.46 -2.07
N THR A 47 -6.02 -8.56 -1.14
CA THR A 47 -5.25 -7.33 -0.97
C THR A 47 -4.07 -7.53 0.00
N TYR A 48 -2.92 -6.95 -0.36
CA TYR A 48 -1.85 -6.68 0.59
C TYR A 48 -2.01 -5.26 1.14
N ALA A 49 -2.01 -5.11 2.47
CA ALA A 49 -2.01 -3.83 3.18
C ALA A 49 -0.68 -3.62 3.92
N GLU A 50 0.00 -2.52 3.62
CA GLU A 50 1.33 -2.24 4.17
C GLU A 50 1.27 -1.74 5.60
N SER A 51 0.25 -0.93 5.97
CA SER A 51 0.20 -0.21 7.24
C SER A 51 -1.14 -0.38 7.98
N ASP A 52 -1.12 -0.05 9.28
CA ASP A 52 -2.34 -0.05 10.12
C ASP A 52 -3.34 1.04 9.69
N GLU A 53 -2.89 2.15 9.11
CA GLU A 53 -3.75 3.20 8.59
C GLU A 53 -4.62 2.67 7.46
N ILE A 54 -4.02 1.92 6.52
CA ILE A 54 -4.75 1.25 5.44
C ILE A 54 -5.73 0.23 6.01
N LEU A 55 -5.31 -0.58 6.99
CA LEU A 55 -6.19 -1.56 7.63
C LEU A 55 -7.36 -0.90 8.34
N ASN A 56 -7.16 0.23 9.02
CA ASN A 56 -8.24 0.97 9.66
C ASN A 56 -9.23 1.55 8.64
N MET A 57 -8.75 2.10 7.51
CA MET A 57 -9.61 2.55 6.41
C MET A 57 -10.46 1.38 5.87
N MET A 58 -9.86 0.22 5.64
CA MET A 58 -10.57 -0.97 5.19
C MET A 58 -11.55 -1.50 6.24
N LYS A 59 -11.20 -1.43 7.53
CA LYS A 59 -12.09 -1.79 8.63
C LYS A 59 -13.34 -0.92 8.66
N ASP A 60 -13.18 0.40 8.51
CA ASP A 60 -14.29 1.36 8.50
C ASP A 60 -15.26 1.11 7.33
N LEU A 61 -14.81 0.43 6.30
CA LEU A 61 -15.59 0.05 5.12
C LEU A 61 -16.06 -1.42 5.12
N ASP A 62 -15.86 -2.16 6.21
CA ASP A 62 -16.16 -3.60 6.32
C ASP A 62 -15.43 -4.45 5.26
N LEU A 63 -14.20 -4.04 4.88
CA LEU A 63 -13.40 -4.67 3.81
C LEU A 63 -12.26 -5.57 4.33
N LEU A 64 -12.18 -5.85 5.64
CA LEU A 64 -11.09 -6.66 6.22
C LEU A 64 -11.04 -8.10 5.68
N ASP A 65 -12.13 -8.63 5.14
CA ASP A 65 -12.15 -9.95 4.53
C ASP A 65 -11.42 -10.00 3.18
N ASN A 66 -11.15 -8.84 2.57
CA ASN A 66 -10.37 -8.74 1.34
C ASN A 66 -8.85 -8.75 1.60
N ILE A 67 -8.41 -8.76 2.86
CA ILE A 67 -6.99 -8.77 3.21
C ILE A 67 -6.45 -10.20 3.16
N ALA A 68 -5.52 -10.45 2.26
CA ALA A 68 -4.79 -11.73 2.14
C ALA A 68 -3.38 -11.68 2.73
N ALA A 69 -2.77 -10.49 2.75
CA ALA A 69 -1.42 -10.32 3.28
C ALA A 69 -1.20 -8.93 3.87
N VAL A 70 -0.24 -8.80 4.79
CA VAL A 70 0.09 -7.53 5.45
C VAL A 70 1.60 -7.31 5.57
N GLY A 71 1.98 -6.03 5.72
CA GLY A 71 3.35 -5.56 5.86
C GLY A 71 3.93 -5.69 7.28
N MET A 72 3.09 -5.88 8.29
CA MET A 72 3.50 -5.96 9.70
C MET A 72 3.34 -7.38 10.26
N LYS A 73 4.03 -7.66 11.36
CA LYS A 73 3.86 -8.92 12.10
C LYS A 73 2.62 -8.84 12.99
N SER A 74 2.01 -9.99 13.33
CA SER A 74 0.80 -10.06 14.16
C SER A 74 0.92 -9.32 15.50
N LYS A 75 2.10 -9.31 16.12
CA LYS A 75 2.35 -8.61 17.39
C LYS A 75 2.39 -7.08 17.26
N ASP A 76 2.63 -6.58 16.05
CA ASP A 76 2.79 -5.15 15.73
C ASP A 76 1.52 -4.60 15.05
N CYS A 77 0.55 -5.47 14.69
CA CYS A 77 -0.72 -5.12 14.09
C CYS A 77 -1.72 -4.63 15.15
N THR A 78 -2.23 -3.41 14.98
CA THR A 78 -3.18 -2.80 15.93
C THR A 78 -4.64 -3.20 15.65
N VAL A 79 -4.93 -3.69 14.43
CA VAL A 79 -6.24 -4.20 14.06
C VAL A 79 -6.38 -5.65 14.50
N SER A 80 -7.06 -5.87 15.63
CA SER A 80 -7.16 -7.17 16.31
C SER A 80 -7.69 -8.28 15.41
N GLU A 81 -8.67 -7.99 14.57
CA GLU A 81 -9.29 -8.94 13.63
C GLU A 81 -8.26 -9.49 12.65
N ILE A 82 -7.37 -8.64 12.13
CA ILE A 82 -6.28 -9.05 11.25
C ILE A 82 -5.19 -9.77 12.02
N ALA A 83 -4.82 -9.26 13.20
CA ALA A 83 -3.83 -9.93 14.07
C ALA A 83 -4.25 -11.36 14.43
N ASP A 84 -5.54 -11.62 14.60
CA ASP A 84 -6.08 -12.96 14.86
C ASP A 84 -6.10 -13.83 13.60
N LYS A 85 -6.46 -13.28 12.43
CA LYS A 85 -6.38 -13.99 11.12
C LYS A 85 -4.93 -14.35 10.73
N MET A 86 -3.93 -13.65 11.27
CA MET A 86 -2.51 -13.98 11.08
C MET A 86 -2.03 -15.17 11.91
N LYS A 87 -2.83 -15.67 12.84
CA LYS A 87 -2.54 -16.88 13.63
C LYS A 87 -3.14 -18.08 12.91
N ALA A 88 -2.34 -19.14 12.72
CA ALA A 88 -2.89 -20.39 12.21
C ALA A 88 -3.89 -20.98 13.23
N LYS A 89 -5.06 -21.41 12.78
CA LYS A 89 -6.02 -22.11 13.61
C LYS A 89 -5.53 -23.52 13.92
N ASP A 90 -5.98 -24.09 15.06
CA ASP A 90 -5.63 -25.46 15.43
C ASP A 90 -6.00 -26.44 14.32
N GLY A 91 -4.98 -27.16 13.84
CA GLY A 91 -5.11 -28.13 12.73
C GLY A 91 -4.86 -27.55 11.33
N GLU A 92 -4.70 -26.26 11.17
CA GLU A 92 -4.38 -25.61 9.89
C GLU A 92 -2.88 -25.35 9.77
N LYS A 93 -2.33 -25.56 8.54
CA LYS A 93 -0.91 -25.31 8.27
C LYS A 93 -0.59 -23.84 8.02
N ASN A 94 -1.59 -23.02 7.70
CA ASN A 94 -1.43 -21.63 7.30
C ASN A 94 -2.43 -20.74 8.01
N ALA A 95 -2.03 -19.52 8.32
CA ALA A 95 -2.93 -18.44 8.72
C ALA A 95 -3.77 -17.96 7.51
N GLU A 96 -4.93 -17.39 7.78
CA GLU A 96 -5.79 -16.78 6.75
C GLU A 96 -5.10 -15.55 6.12
N VAL A 97 -4.43 -14.73 6.94
CA VAL A 97 -3.68 -13.55 6.50
C VAL A 97 -2.19 -13.80 6.69
N ALA A 98 -1.40 -13.59 5.64
CA ALA A 98 0.04 -13.82 5.66
C ALA A 98 0.83 -12.55 6.00
N TYR A 99 1.93 -12.70 6.74
CA TYR A 99 2.95 -11.66 6.80
C TYR A 99 3.80 -11.71 5.52
N ALA A 100 3.69 -10.69 4.67
CA ALA A 100 4.38 -10.64 3.38
C ALA A 100 5.58 -9.68 3.34
N GLY A 101 6.02 -9.18 4.50
CA GLY A 101 7.18 -8.29 4.62
C GLY A 101 6.82 -6.82 4.41
N THR A 102 7.71 -5.95 4.82
CA THR A 102 7.66 -4.49 4.65
C THR A 102 8.06 -4.08 3.23
N ALA A 103 7.80 -2.84 2.85
CA ALA A 103 8.11 -2.32 1.51
C ALA A 103 9.58 -2.54 1.10
N ASP A 104 10.53 -2.37 2.03
CA ASP A 104 11.97 -2.59 1.82
C ASP A 104 12.36 -4.08 1.75
N LYS A 105 11.55 -4.99 2.32
CA LYS A 105 11.83 -6.43 2.46
C LYS A 105 10.64 -7.32 2.12
N LEU A 106 10.08 -7.12 0.92
CA LEU A 106 8.96 -7.93 0.46
C LEU A 106 9.28 -9.42 0.37
N LYS A 107 8.33 -10.23 0.81
CA LYS A 107 8.38 -11.70 0.71
C LYS A 107 7.51 -12.16 -0.45
N LEU A 108 8.01 -12.05 -1.68
CA LEU A 108 7.28 -12.35 -2.91
C LEU A 108 6.64 -13.75 -2.93
N LYS A 109 7.27 -14.75 -2.28
CA LYS A 109 6.67 -16.09 -2.11
C LYS A 109 5.35 -16.06 -1.33
N ASN A 110 5.24 -15.16 -0.35
CA ASN A 110 4.02 -15.02 0.43
C ASN A 110 2.95 -14.25 -0.36
N PHE A 111 3.33 -13.27 -1.18
CA PHE A 111 2.44 -12.64 -2.16
C PHE A 111 1.83 -13.68 -3.10
N ALA A 112 2.66 -14.47 -3.75
CA ALA A 112 2.18 -15.51 -4.67
C ALA A 112 1.32 -16.57 -3.97
N LYS A 113 1.70 -16.99 -2.74
CA LYS A 113 0.95 -17.99 -1.98
C LYS A 113 -0.42 -17.49 -1.51
N SER A 114 -0.51 -16.20 -1.19
CA SER A 114 -1.75 -15.53 -0.77
C SER A 114 -2.54 -14.98 -1.96
N GLU A 115 -2.12 -15.27 -3.20
CA GLU A 115 -2.77 -14.88 -4.45
C GLU A 115 -3.05 -13.36 -4.50
N VAL A 116 -2.16 -12.55 -3.92
CA VAL A 116 -2.35 -11.10 -3.85
C VAL A 116 -2.57 -10.51 -5.25
N ASN A 117 -3.66 -9.77 -5.41
CA ASN A 117 -4.06 -9.16 -6.68
C ASN A 117 -4.12 -7.63 -6.64
N LEU A 118 -3.91 -7.02 -5.48
CA LEU A 118 -3.75 -5.58 -5.29
C LEU A 118 -2.82 -5.33 -4.10
N ALA A 119 -1.88 -4.40 -4.24
CA ALA A 119 -1.01 -3.98 -3.15
C ALA A 119 -1.27 -2.51 -2.78
N LEU A 120 -1.61 -2.27 -1.51
CA LEU A 120 -1.83 -0.95 -0.95
C LEU A 120 -0.64 -0.55 -0.09
N PHE A 121 -0.04 0.58 -0.40
CA PHE A 121 1.06 1.18 0.34
C PHE A 121 0.69 2.58 0.81
N SER A 122 1.25 3.01 1.94
CA SER A 122 1.15 4.39 2.39
C SER A 122 2.03 5.31 1.54
N GLY A 123 1.68 6.60 1.47
CA GLY A 123 2.47 7.62 0.77
C GLY A 123 3.91 7.74 1.27
N ASP A 124 4.22 7.20 2.46
CA ASP A 124 5.55 7.25 3.06
C ASP A 124 6.61 6.44 2.29
N ILE A 125 6.17 5.56 1.38
CA ILE A 125 7.10 4.84 0.50
C ILE A 125 7.62 5.67 -0.67
N LEU A 126 6.99 6.81 -0.95
CA LEU A 126 7.41 7.69 -2.03
C LEU A 126 8.69 8.44 -1.64
N PRO A 127 9.64 8.59 -2.57
CA PRO A 127 10.83 9.40 -2.34
C PRO A 127 10.43 10.84 -2.00
N ARG A 128 11.01 11.39 -0.93
CA ARG A 128 10.77 12.76 -0.48
C ARG A 128 12.10 13.49 -0.38
N GLU A 129 12.16 14.70 -0.93
CA GLU A 129 13.23 15.62 -0.59
C GLU A 129 13.02 16.01 0.88
N ASP A 130 13.99 15.71 1.73
CA ASP A 130 13.95 16.16 3.12
C ASP A 130 13.90 17.68 3.12
N SER A 131 12.72 18.23 3.40
CA SER A 131 12.61 19.64 3.71
C SER A 131 13.35 19.85 5.03
N GLU A 132 14.40 20.65 5.03
CA GLU A 132 15.21 21.03 6.21
C GLU A 132 14.38 21.59 7.39
N GLU A 133 13.09 21.80 7.22
CA GLU A 133 12.14 22.30 8.23
C GLU A 133 11.75 21.28 9.31
N ASN A 134 11.93 19.96 9.12
CA ASN A 134 11.57 18.96 10.13
C ASN A 134 12.69 18.61 11.10
N ALA A 135 13.92 18.98 10.82
CA ALA A 135 15.06 18.79 11.74
C ALA A 135 15.03 19.72 12.97
N ALA A 136 14.18 20.76 12.98
CA ALA A 136 14.17 21.79 14.03
C ALA A 136 13.09 21.60 15.12
N LYS A 137 12.24 20.58 15.07
CA LYS A 137 11.12 20.41 16.02
C LYS A 137 11.30 19.32 17.09
N ASP A 138 12.39 18.56 17.11
CA ASP A 138 12.57 17.45 18.05
C ASP A 138 13.74 17.63 19.05
N THR A 139 14.05 18.88 19.42
CA THR A 139 15.10 19.17 20.42
C THR A 139 14.61 19.45 21.83
N ASP A 140 13.42 19.00 22.23
CA ASP A 140 12.96 19.18 23.61
C ASP A 140 12.24 17.95 24.21
N LYS A 141 12.91 16.77 24.21
CA LYS A 141 12.60 15.71 25.19
C LYS A 141 13.87 14.98 25.62
N LYS A 142 14.09 15.09 26.92
CA LYS A 142 15.21 14.53 27.70
C LYS A 142 15.52 13.08 27.37
N ALA A 143 16.84 12.85 27.34
CA ALA A 143 17.51 11.57 27.32
C ALA A 143 16.89 10.49 28.22
N ASP A 144 16.59 9.34 27.63
CA ASP A 144 16.76 8.05 28.30
C ASP A 144 17.54 7.14 27.33
N LYS A 145 18.68 6.66 27.85
CA LYS A 145 19.62 5.82 27.10
C LYS A 145 19.14 4.39 27.19
N ASP A 146 18.80 3.79 26.10
CA ASP A 146 19.11 2.42 25.64
C ASP A 146 18.11 1.97 24.57
N SER A 147 18.38 2.31 23.32
CA SER A 147 18.08 1.46 22.17
C SER A 147 18.85 1.98 20.96
N LYS A 148 19.88 1.24 20.60
CA LYS A 148 20.59 1.37 19.34
C LYS A 148 19.68 0.84 18.21
N ASP A 149 18.82 1.67 17.68
CA ASP A 149 18.32 1.58 16.32
C ASP A 149 18.35 3.00 15.74
N THR A 150 19.55 3.39 15.33
CA THR A 150 19.71 4.53 14.43
C THR A 150 19.12 4.07 13.10
N LYS A 151 17.85 4.43 12.81
CA LYS A 151 17.35 4.42 11.45
C LYS A 151 18.25 5.38 10.67
N GLU A 152 19.18 4.85 9.88
CA GLU A 152 19.90 5.64 8.88
C GLU A 152 18.82 6.24 7.97
N THR A 153 18.73 7.55 7.93
CA THR A 153 17.83 8.26 7.02
C THR A 153 18.36 8.05 5.61
N LEU A 154 17.61 7.32 4.79
CA LEU A 154 17.98 7.04 3.40
C LEU A 154 18.02 8.34 2.60
N THR A 155 18.96 8.47 1.70
CA THR A 155 18.98 9.56 0.73
C THR A 155 17.79 9.46 -0.24
N VAL A 156 17.47 10.55 -0.93
CA VAL A 156 16.39 10.56 -1.94
C VAL A 156 16.67 9.54 -3.05
N GLU A 157 17.95 9.40 -3.44
CA GLU A 157 18.36 8.40 -4.43
C GLU A 157 18.11 6.98 -3.93
N GLU A 158 18.46 6.66 -2.68
CA GLU A 158 18.22 5.34 -2.09
C GLU A 158 16.72 5.05 -1.94
N GLN A 159 15.92 6.04 -1.55
CA GLN A 159 14.46 5.92 -1.50
C GLN A 159 13.88 5.67 -2.89
N THR A 160 14.37 6.37 -3.90
CA THR A 160 13.96 6.18 -5.30
C THR A 160 14.27 4.77 -5.78
N GLU A 161 15.49 4.29 -5.56
CA GLU A 161 15.89 2.93 -5.93
C GLU A 161 15.05 1.87 -5.21
N GLN A 162 14.74 2.07 -3.93
CA GLN A 162 13.87 1.16 -3.19
C GLN A 162 12.46 1.11 -3.75
N PHE A 163 11.90 2.27 -4.09
CA PHE A 163 10.55 2.38 -4.68
C PHE A 163 10.49 1.75 -6.07
N GLU A 164 11.49 1.99 -6.91
CA GLU A 164 11.62 1.37 -8.23
C GLU A 164 11.72 -0.15 -8.13
N ASN A 165 12.58 -0.66 -7.26
CA ASN A 165 12.70 -2.10 -6.99
C ASN A 165 11.40 -2.74 -6.49
N LEU A 166 10.64 -2.01 -5.64
CA LEU A 166 9.36 -2.45 -5.13
C LEU A 166 8.34 -2.62 -6.27
N THR A 167 8.15 -1.55 -7.05
CA THR A 167 7.16 -1.52 -8.13
C THR A 167 7.51 -2.51 -9.24
N GLU A 168 8.79 -2.66 -9.60
CA GLU A 168 9.27 -3.65 -10.55
C GLU A 168 8.94 -5.09 -10.12
N LYS A 169 9.24 -5.43 -8.86
CA LYS A 169 8.94 -6.77 -8.32
C LYS A 169 7.46 -7.09 -8.37
N LEU A 170 6.61 -6.14 -8.02
CA LEU A 170 5.16 -6.33 -8.03
C LEU A 170 4.61 -6.37 -9.47
N ALA A 171 5.13 -5.52 -10.37
CA ALA A 171 4.79 -5.56 -11.78
C ALA A 171 5.15 -6.91 -12.43
N THR A 172 6.30 -7.51 -12.08
CA THR A 172 6.69 -8.85 -12.55
C THR A 172 5.68 -9.93 -12.13
N LEU A 173 5.00 -9.74 -11.01
CA LEU A 173 3.91 -10.62 -10.55
C LEU A 173 2.53 -10.23 -11.11
N GLY A 174 2.44 -9.16 -11.89
CA GLY A 174 1.19 -8.61 -12.39
C GLY A 174 0.32 -7.97 -11.31
N ILE A 175 0.91 -7.55 -10.18
CA ILE A 175 0.21 -6.97 -9.05
C ILE A 175 0.25 -5.45 -9.17
N PRO A 176 -0.89 -4.76 -9.39
CA PRO A 176 -0.96 -3.31 -9.38
C PRO A 176 -0.74 -2.78 -7.96
N VAL A 177 -0.14 -1.59 -7.89
CA VAL A 177 0.12 -0.87 -6.65
C VAL A 177 -0.78 0.35 -6.59
N LEU A 178 -1.47 0.54 -5.47
CA LEU A 178 -2.08 1.81 -5.09
C LEU A 178 -1.28 2.41 -3.94
N VAL A 179 -0.86 3.66 -4.11
CA VAL A 179 -0.23 4.44 -3.05
C VAL A 179 -1.30 5.34 -2.43
N ASP A 180 -1.65 5.06 -1.18
CA ASP A 180 -2.57 5.88 -0.38
C ASP A 180 -1.82 7.11 0.13
N ARG A 181 -2.21 8.28 -0.35
CA ARG A 181 -1.64 9.57 0.02
C ARG A 181 -2.56 10.38 0.92
N SER A 182 -3.53 9.74 1.56
CA SER A 182 -4.49 10.42 2.46
C SER A 182 -3.80 11.17 3.59
N SER A 183 -2.66 10.69 4.07
CA SER A 183 -1.84 11.35 5.10
C SER A 183 -1.22 12.67 4.63
N GLU A 184 -1.08 12.89 3.31
CA GLU A 184 -0.54 14.10 2.72
C GLU A 184 -1.60 15.20 2.54
N GLU A 185 -2.87 14.85 2.68
CA GLU A 185 -3.99 15.77 2.55
C GLU A 185 -3.97 16.81 3.68
N LYS A 186 -4.09 18.09 3.30
CA LYS A 186 -4.01 19.22 4.22
C LYS A 186 -5.31 19.47 5.00
N THR A 187 -6.42 18.92 4.54
CA THR A 187 -7.75 19.10 5.12
C THR A 187 -8.33 17.77 5.56
N GLU A 188 -9.12 17.77 6.62
CA GLU A 188 -9.85 16.56 7.05
C GLU A 188 -10.82 16.08 5.96
N LEU A 189 -11.42 17.00 5.21
CA LEU A 189 -12.28 16.66 4.09
C LEU A 189 -11.50 15.92 2.99
N GLY A 190 -10.30 16.38 2.62
CA GLY A 190 -9.45 15.70 1.64
C GLY A 190 -9.09 14.28 2.09
N LYS A 191 -8.73 14.10 3.37
CA LYS A 191 -8.49 12.76 3.93
C LYS A 191 -9.72 11.86 3.84
N GLN A 192 -10.90 12.40 4.16
CA GLN A 192 -12.16 11.66 4.07
C GLN A 192 -12.53 11.31 2.62
N GLU A 193 -12.18 12.13 1.64
CA GLU A 193 -12.45 11.83 0.23
C GLU A 193 -11.72 10.58 -0.27
N TRP A 194 -10.60 10.20 0.32
CA TRP A 194 -9.90 8.95 0.00
C TRP A 194 -10.76 7.70 0.19
N ILE A 195 -11.74 7.75 1.09
CA ILE A 195 -12.71 6.65 1.26
C ILE A 195 -13.41 6.29 -0.06
N LYS A 196 -13.65 7.28 -0.95
CA LYS A 196 -14.28 7.07 -2.25
C LYS A 196 -13.38 6.28 -3.21
N VAL A 197 -12.06 6.45 -3.10
CA VAL A 197 -11.09 5.65 -3.88
C VAL A 197 -11.25 4.16 -3.52
N TYR A 198 -11.32 3.85 -2.23
CA TYR A 198 -11.58 2.50 -1.76
C TYR A 198 -12.97 2.00 -2.21
N GLY A 199 -13.99 2.87 -2.17
CA GLY A 199 -15.32 2.55 -2.68
C GLY A 199 -15.29 2.02 -4.12
N VAL A 200 -14.62 2.73 -5.00
CA VAL A 200 -14.48 2.34 -6.42
C VAL A 200 -13.66 1.06 -6.56
N LEU A 201 -12.54 0.94 -5.83
CA LEU A 201 -11.68 -0.24 -5.89
C LEU A 201 -12.43 -1.53 -5.49
N TYR A 202 -13.23 -1.46 -4.44
CA TYR A 202 -13.91 -2.63 -3.87
C TYR A 202 -15.38 -2.75 -4.29
N GLY A 203 -15.94 -1.77 -5.02
CA GLY A 203 -17.32 -1.78 -5.49
C GLY A 203 -18.34 -1.53 -4.37
N CYS A 204 -17.97 -0.69 -3.39
CA CYS A 204 -18.82 -0.29 -2.27
C CYS A 204 -19.09 1.22 -2.26
N GLU A 205 -19.27 1.83 -3.43
CA GLU A 205 -19.46 3.27 -3.61
C GLU A 205 -20.67 3.81 -2.84
N GLU A 206 -21.76 3.03 -2.73
CA GLU A 206 -22.93 3.43 -1.96
C GLU A 206 -22.59 3.61 -0.49
N LEU A 207 -21.87 2.64 0.10
CA LEU A 207 -21.43 2.70 1.51
C LEU A 207 -20.49 3.90 1.74
N THR A 208 -19.57 4.17 0.82
CA THR A 208 -18.65 5.30 0.94
C THR A 208 -19.34 6.65 0.81
N ASN A 209 -20.41 6.75 0.01
CA ASN A 209 -21.22 7.96 -0.12
C ASN A 209 -22.09 8.22 1.14
N GLU A 210 -22.50 7.17 1.86
CA GLU A 210 -23.24 7.31 3.11
C GLU A 210 -22.34 7.74 4.27
N LYS A 211 -21.06 7.33 4.25
CA LYS A 211 -20.08 7.65 5.31
C LYS A 211 -19.39 9.01 5.10
N PHE A 212 -19.44 9.56 3.90
CA PHE A 212 -18.90 10.87 3.52
C PHE A 212 -19.91 12.00 3.78
#